data_245bf6be4985cbb541b3ab8c183fd6ed
#
_entry.id   245bf6be4985cbb541b3ab8c183fd6ed
#
_cell.length_a   1.000
_cell.length_b   1.000
_cell.length_c   1.000
_cell.angle_alpha   90.00
_cell.angle_beta   90.00
_cell.angle_gamma   90.00
#
_symmetry.space_group_name_H-M   'P 1'
#
loop_
_entity.id
_entity.type
_entity.pdbx_description
1 polymer ?
#
loop_
_entity_poly.entity_id
_entity_poly.type
_entity_poly.pdbx_seq_one_letter_code
_entity_poly.pdbx_strand_id
1 'polypeptide(L)'
;MNEQQRTKNIFSGVVAAISATVVVVSGGVAWFASQSPNTPAPANSSQTIKEPVKNSTTQQGNEQTANIYWLRSQENRLDLVPQPLKIAANQPQQVLEGAFETLLAGPKEATDSTTIPEGTKLLGLKTENNDIHVNLSENFTTGGGSTSMMGRVGQVVYTATTLNPKANVYIEVNGKPLEVLGGEGVEIEQPLTRASFQKNYPLK
;
A
#
# COMPACT_ATOMS: atom_id res chain seq x y z
N MET A 1 -5.93 8.48 62.40
CA MET A 1 -7.05 7.58 62.70
C MET A 1 -7.77 7.29 61.43
N ASN A 2 -7.63 6.00 61.13
CA ASN A 2 -8.47 5.12 60.29
C ASN A 2 -8.26 5.26 58.77
N GLU A 3 -7.54 4.32 58.25
CA GLU A 3 -7.80 2.91 57.81
C GLU A 3 -8.49 2.88 56.45
N GLN A 4 -7.69 2.45 55.52
CA GLN A 4 -7.75 1.13 54.88
C GLN A 4 -9.03 0.86 54.09
N GLN A 5 -8.89 0.71 52.79
CA GLN A 5 -9.17 -0.61 52.20
C GLN A 5 -8.63 -0.78 50.77
N ARG A 6 -7.81 -1.78 50.69
CA ARG A 6 -7.39 -2.48 49.46
C ARG A 6 -8.60 -3.17 48.85
N THR A 7 -8.72 -3.09 47.55
CA THR A 7 -9.33 -4.18 46.79
C THR A 7 -8.47 -4.54 45.58
N LYS A 8 -7.80 -5.65 45.74
CA LYS A 8 -7.21 -6.42 44.61
C LYS A 8 -8.36 -7.10 43.86
N ASN A 9 -8.50 -6.84 42.59
CA ASN A 9 -9.26 -7.73 41.72
C ASN A 9 -8.30 -8.38 40.73
N ILE A 10 -8.00 -9.63 41.08
CA ILE A 10 -7.39 -10.64 40.24
C ILE A 10 -8.50 -11.15 39.33
N PHE A 11 -8.39 -10.93 38.02
CA PHE A 11 -9.17 -11.70 37.08
C PHE A 11 -8.25 -12.61 36.29
N SER A 12 -8.40 -13.87 36.67
CA SER A 12 -7.85 -15.05 36.04
C SER A 12 -8.25 -15.17 34.58
N GLY A 13 -7.30 -15.78 33.83
CA GLY A 13 -7.33 -16.03 32.43
C GLY A 13 -8.52 -16.83 31.88
N VAL A 14 -8.76 -16.61 30.64
CA VAL A 14 -9.39 -17.56 29.76
C VAL A 14 -8.51 -17.69 28.52
N VAL A 15 -7.77 -18.77 28.46
CA VAL A 15 -7.07 -19.22 27.25
C VAL A 15 -8.12 -19.95 26.43
N ALA A 16 -8.56 -19.37 25.33
CA ALA A 16 -9.36 -20.06 24.33
C ALA A 16 -8.44 -20.57 23.23
N ALA A 17 -8.15 -21.85 23.27
CA ALA A 17 -7.50 -22.59 22.20
C ALA A 17 -8.49 -22.77 21.05
N ILE A 18 -8.19 -22.19 19.89
CA ILE A 18 -8.94 -22.45 18.66
C ILE A 18 -8.19 -23.53 17.88
N SER A 19 -8.79 -24.73 17.88
CA SER A 19 -8.34 -25.89 17.12
C SER A 19 -8.63 -25.67 15.63
N ALA A 20 -7.59 -25.68 14.80
CA ALA A 20 -7.73 -25.68 13.35
C ALA A 20 -8.09 -27.11 12.89
N THR A 21 -9.29 -27.29 12.37
CA THR A 21 -9.72 -28.51 11.69
C THR A 21 -9.31 -28.45 10.23
N VAL A 22 -8.35 -29.27 9.86
CA VAL A 22 -7.96 -29.52 8.46
C VAL A 22 -8.94 -30.58 7.90
N VAL A 23 -9.77 -30.20 6.95
CA VAL A 23 -10.60 -31.13 6.18
C VAL A 23 -9.83 -31.51 4.93
N VAL A 24 -9.30 -32.73 4.91
CA VAL A 24 -8.75 -33.37 3.72
C VAL A 24 -9.90 -34.07 3.00
N VAL A 25 -10.29 -33.53 1.85
CA VAL A 25 -11.23 -34.21 0.93
C VAL A 25 -10.41 -35.02 -0.05
N SER A 26 -10.27 -36.30 0.21
CA SER A 26 -9.74 -37.28 -0.73
C SER A 26 -10.88 -37.79 -1.63
N GLY A 27 -10.97 -37.27 -2.85
CA GLY A 27 -11.88 -37.79 -3.89
C GLY A 27 -11.28 -39.02 -4.57
N GLY A 28 -11.92 -40.15 -4.37
CA GLY A 28 -11.53 -41.43 -4.95
C GLY A 28 -11.72 -41.49 -6.45
N VAL A 29 -10.72 -42.07 -7.14
CA VAL A 29 -10.79 -42.47 -8.55
C VAL A 29 -11.40 -43.86 -8.66
N ALA A 30 -12.55 -43.94 -9.30
CA ALA A 30 -13.15 -45.22 -9.66
C ALA A 30 -12.39 -45.84 -10.84
N TRP A 31 -11.88 -46.99 -10.59
CA TRP A 31 -11.18 -47.86 -11.56
C TRP A 31 -12.20 -48.73 -12.30
N PHE A 32 -12.33 -48.58 -13.61
CA PHE A 32 -13.11 -49.51 -14.43
C PHE A 32 -12.12 -50.26 -15.35
N ALA A 33 -11.92 -51.50 -15.03
CA ALA A 33 -11.24 -52.47 -15.86
C ALA A 33 -12.27 -53.16 -16.77
N SER A 34 -12.06 -53.19 -18.07
CA SER A 34 -12.65 -54.13 -18.99
C SER A 34 -11.63 -54.72 -19.93
N GLN A 35 -11.64 -56.03 -19.98
CA GLN A 35 -10.69 -56.94 -20.60
C GLN A 35 -10.76 -57.05 -22.13
N SER A 36 -9.65 -57.09 -22.78
CA SER A 36 -9.04 -57.90 -23.83
C SER A 36 -9.89 -58.73 -24.82
N PRO A 37 -9.34 -59.38 -25.92
CA PRO A 37 -8.03 -59.29 -26.54
C PRO A 37 -8.09 -59.22 -28.08
N ASN A 38 -7.00 -58.82 -28.76
CA ASN A 38 -6.40 -59.53 -29.91
C ASN A 38 -5.29 -58.71 -30.56
N THR A 39 -4.11 -59.36 -30.61
CA THR A 39 -2.94 -58.97 -31.40
C THR A 39 -3.11 -59.41 -32.86
N PRO A 40 -2.47 -58.82 -33.93
CA PRO A 40 -1.01 -58.75 -34.04
C PRO A 40 -0.43 -57.43 -34.69
N ALA A 41 0.86 -57.23 -34.41
CA ALA A 41 1.76 -56.21 -34.94
C ALA A 41 2.09 -56.45 -36.46
N PRO A 42 2.96 -55.65 -37.14
CA PRO A 42 3.71 -54.44 -36.76
C PRO A 42 3.68 -53.31 -37.82
N ALA A 43 3.99 -52.07 -37.45
CA ALA A 43 4.79 -51.18 -38.30
C ALA A 43 5.12 -49.84 -37.60
N ASN A 44 6.39 -49.53 -37.64
CA ASN A 44 7.05 -48.29 -37.27
C ASN A 44 6.27 -47.03 -37.57
N SER A 45 6.10 -46.17 -36.58
CA SER A 45 6.09 -44.72 -36.78
C SER A 45 6.33 -44.05 -35.44
N SER A 46 7.48 -43.39 -35.32
CA SER A 46 7.89 -42.51 -34.27
C SER A 46 6.86 -41.37 -34.10
N GLN A 47 6.00 -41.43 -33.09
CA GLN A 47 5.19 -40.31 -32.69
C GLN A 47 5.77 -39.73 -31.40
N THR A 48 6.43 -38.59 -31.61
CA THR A 48 6.82 -37.68 -30.54
C THR A 48 5.59 -37.36 -29.68
N ILE A 49 5.59 -37.85 -28.45
CA ILE A 49 4.61 -37.49 -27.44
C ILE A 49 4.90 -36.03 -27.08
N LYS A 50 4.10 -35.11 -27.59
CA LYS A 50 4.01 -33.74 -27.07
C LYS A 50 3.27 -33.83 -25.75
N GLU A 51 4.01 -33.68 -24.66
CA GLU A 51 3.44 -33.38 -23.36
C GLU A 51 2.56 -32.13 -23.48
N PRO A 52 1.37 -32.08 -22.86
CA PRO A 52 0.59 -30.86 -22.81
C PRO A 52 1.35 -29.84 -21.96
N VAL A 53 1.93 -28.85 -22.61
CA VAL A 53 2.48 -27.66 -21.97
C VAL A 53 1.33 -27.06 -21.18
N LYS A 54 1.42 -27.19 -19.87
CA LYS A 54 0.58 -26.49 -18.92
C LYS A 54 0.92 -25.01 -19.09
N ASN A 55 0.17 -24.31 -19.93
CA ASN A 55 0.22 -22.87 -19.98
C ASN A 55 -0.26 -22.34 -18.62
N SER A 56 0.66 -22.23 -17.69
CA SER A 56 0.51 -21.33 -16.56
C SER A 56 0.59 -19.93 -17.16
N THR A 57 -0.57 -19.37 -17.49
CA THR A 57 -0.70 -17.94 -17.76
C THR A 57 -0.45 -17.25 -16.42
N THR A 58 0.82 -17.11 -16.07
CA THR A 58 1.24 -16.09 -15.11
C THR A 58 0.88 -14.79 -15.80
N GLN A 59 -0.18 -14.13 -15.34
CA GLN A 59 -0.41 -12.72 -15.65
C GLN A 59 0.80 -11.96 -15.10
N GLN A 60 1.81 -11.83 -15.93
CA GLN A 60 2.93 -10.95 -15.70
C GLN A 60 2.37 -9.54 -15.86
N GLY A 61 1.85 -8.97 -14.77
CA GLY A 61 1.51 -7.56 -14.72
C GLY A 61 2.76 -6.77 -15.14
N ASN A 62 2.60 -5.80 -16.02
CA ASN A 62 3.70 -4.92 -16.41
C ASN A 62 4.25 -4.26 -15.14
N GLU A 63 5.51 -4.55 -14.80
CA GLU A 63 6.18 -3.93 -13.67
C GLU A 63 6.41 -2.45 -14.00
N GLN A 64 5.84 -1.57 -13.19
CA GLN A 64 6.00 -0.13 -13.31
C GLN A 64 6.77 0.40 -12.10
N THR A 65 7.59 1.42 -12.32
CA THR A 65 8.37 2.05 -11.25
C THR A 65 7.68 3.34 -10.82
N ALA A 66 7.35 3.42 -9.54
CA ALA A 66 6.94 4.65 -8.87
C ALA A 66 8.03 5.08 -7.87
N ASN A 67 8.08 6.35 -7.52
CA ASN A 67 8.89 6.82 -6.41
C ASN A 67 7.99 7.15 -5.23
N ILE A 68 8.35 6.64 -4.07
CA ILE A 68 7.83 7.09 -2.79
C ILE A 68 8.77 8.18 -2.29
N TYR A 69 8.23 9.19 -1.63
CA TYR A 69 9.05 10.29 -1.12
C TYR A 69 9.08 10.26 0.40
N TRP A 70 10.29 10.01 0.92
CA TRP A 70 10.59 10.08 2.34
C TRP A 70 11.19 11.43 2.72
N LEU A 71 11.17 11.73 4.01
CA LEU A 71 11.86 12.87 4.56
C LEU A 71 13.24 12.45 5.06
N ARG A 72 14.24 13.26 4.75
CA ARG A 72 15.59 13.08 5.25
C ARG A 72 16.10 14.40 5.79
N SER A 73 16.57 14.38 7.04
CA SER A 73 17.18 15.55 7.66
C SER A 73 18.59 15.75 7.13
N GLN A 74 18.87 16.92 6.59
CA GLN A 74 20.20 17.31 6.15
C GLN A 74 20.54 18.68 6.78
N GLU A 75 21.54 18.69 7.65
CA GLU A 75 21.94 19.88 8.40
C GLU A 75 20.74 20.51 9.14
N ASN A 76 20.16 21.60 8.62
CA ASN A 76 19.05 22.33 9.23
C ASN A 76 17.77 22.32 8.37
N ARG A 77 17.62 21.40 7.42
CA ARG A 77 16.44 21.32 6.56
C ARG A 77 15.95 19.89 6.39
N LEU A 78 14.71 19.76 6.02
CA LEU A 78 14.10 18.50 5.60
C LEU A 78 14.05 18.43 4.07
N ASP A 79 14.60 17.38 3.51
CA ASP A 79 14.55 17.13 2.08
C ASP A 79 13.59 15.98 1.76
N LEU A 80 12.82 16.11 0.68
CA LEU A 80 12.02 15.03 0.10
C LEU A 80 12.92 14.19 -0.81
N VAL A 81 13.19 12.96 -0.41
CA VAL A 81 14.09 12.04 -1.11
C VAL A 81 13.29 10.92 -1.77
N PRO A 82 13.41 10.72 -3.11
CA PRO A 82 12.73 9.65 -3.80
C PRO A 82 13.35 8.29 -3.48
N GLN A 83 12.49 7.31 -3.23
CA GLN A 83 12.85 5.89 -3.17
C GLN A 83 12.07 5.15 -4.26
N PRO A 84 12.75 4.51 -5.24
CA PRO A 84 12.06 3.78 -6.29
C PRO A 84 11.42 2.50 -5.75
N LEU A 85 10.19 2.25 -6.17
CA LEU A 85 9.41 1.06 -5.87
C LEU A 85 8.89 0.46 -7.16
N LYS A 86 9.10 -0.84 -7.34
CA LYS A 86 8.55 -1.61 -8.45
C LYS A 86 7.20 -2.20 -8.05
N ILE A 87 6.19 -1.92 -8.84
CA ILE A 87 4.80 -2.31 -8.59
C ILE A 87 4.30 -3.07 -9.82
N ALA A 88 3.84 -4.29 -9.61
CA ALA A 88 3.19 -5.09 -10.64
C ALA A 88 1.73 -4.60 -10.80
N ALA A 89 1.49 -3.74 -11.77
CA ALA A 89 0.17 -3.19 -12.04
C ALA A 89 -0.01 -2.88 -13.53
N ASN A 90 -1.26 -2.96 -13.99
CA ASN A 90 -1.61 -2.68 -15.38
C ASN A 90 -2.17 -1.28 -15.61
N GLN A 91 -2.54 -0.59 -14.54
CA GLN A 91 -3.16 0.74 -14.60
C GLN A 91 -2.40 1.73 -13.71
N PRO A 92 -2.23 2.97 -14.15
CA PRO A 92 -1.55 4.02 -13.37
C PRO A 92 -2.12 4.21 -11.96
N GLN A 93 -3.43 4.12 -11.80
CA GLN A 93 -4.09 4.22 -10.49
C GLN A 93 -3.62 3.15 -9.52
N GLN A 94 -3.53 1.89 -9.96
CA GLN A 94 -3.05 0.77 -9.13
C GLN A 94 -1.58 0.96 -8.72
N VAL A 95 -0.77 1.58 -9.59
CA VAL A 95 0.62 1.92 -9.25
C VAL A 95 0.66 2.95 -8.13
N LEU A 96 -0.18 3.97 -8.22
CA LEU A 96 -0.26 5.00 -7.18
C LEU A 96 -0.82 4.43 -5.86
N GLU A 97 -1.85 3.59 -5.92
CA GLU A 97 -2.39 2.91 -4.73
C GLU A 97 -1.31 2.11 -4.01
N GLY A 98 -0.53 1.29 -4.72
CA GLY A 98 0.59 0.53 -4.15
C GLY A 98 1.71 1.42 -3.59
N ALA A 99 1.98 2.57 -4.24
CA ALA A 99 2.93 3.56 -3.73
C ALA A 99 2.44 4.18 -2.41
N PHE A 100 1.15 4.52 -2.33
CA PHE A 100 0.55 5.05 -1.10
C PHE A 100 0.47 4.01 0.02
N GLU A 101 0.14 2.76 -0.28
CA GLU A 101 0.19 1.68 0.72
C GLU A 101 1.58 1.58 1.36
N THR A 102 2.63 1.66 0.54
CA THR A 102 4.00 1.62 1.05
C THR A 102 4.37 2.89 1.81
N LEU A 103 3.98 4.07 1.31
CA LEU A 103 4.19 5.35 1.99
C LEU A 103 3.55 5.36 3.39
N LEU A 104 2.31 4.91 3.49
CA LEU A 104 1.54 4.89 4.74
C LEU A 104 2.01 3.80 5.72
N ALA A 105 2.65 2.76 5.23
CA ALA A 105 3.30 1.74 6.07
C ALA A 105 4.57 2.26 6.76
N GLY A 106 5.12 3.39 6.30
CA GLY A 106 6.32 3.99 6.86
C GLY A 106 7.63 3.48 6.24
N PRO A 107 8.74 4.21 6.49
CA PRO A 107 10.03 3.87 5.93
C PRO A 107 10.62 2.62 6.58
N LYS A 108 11.36 1.84 5.78
CA LYS A 108 12.11 0.66 6.26
C LYS A 108 13.56 1.00 6.57
N GLU A 109 14.10 2.00 5.90
CA GLU A 109 15.48 2.45 6.07
C GLU A 109 15.59 3.42 7.25
N ALA A 110 16.57 3.21 8.12
CA ALA A 110 16.77 4.06 9.32
C ALA A 110 17.16 5.52 8.99
N THR A 111 17.62 5.78 7.76
CA THR A 111 17.98 7.12 7.28
C THR A 111 16.77 7.92 6.79
N ASP A 112 15.65 7.25 6.55
CA ASP A 112 14.43 7.84 6.04
C ASP A 112 13.42 8.05 7.16
N SER A 113 12.64 9.08 7.05
CA SER A 113 11.60 9.41 8.03
C SER A 113 10.30 9.81 7.37
N THR A 114 9.23 9.79 8.13
CA THR A 114 7.92 10.29 7.74
C THR A 114 7.34 11.16 8.83
N THR A 115 6.57 12.15 8.41
CA THR A 115 5.73 12.96 9.32
C THR A 115 4.25 12.66 9.15
N ILE A 116 3.91 11.68 8.30
CA ILE A 116 2.55 11.16 8.23
C ILE A 116 2.29 10.37 9.52
N PRO A 117 1.22 10.69 10.26
CA PRO A 117 0.91 9.99 11.51
C PRO A 117 0.66 8.50 11.29
N GLU A 118 1.15 7.69 12.21
CA GLU A 118 0.90 6.25 12.20
C GLU A 118 -0.61 5.96 12.25
N GLY A 119 -1.02 4.92 11.53
CA GLY A 119 -2.43 4.55 11.40
C GLY A 119 -3.22 5.40 10.41
N THR A 120 -2.59 6.35 9.69
CA THR A 120 -3.20 7.00 8.53
C THR A 120 -3.51 5.96 7.46
N LYS A 121 -4.72 5.98 6.90
CA LYS A 121 -5.18 5.02 5.89
C LYS A 121 -5.51 5.74 4.60
N LEU A 122 -5.24 5.10 3.46
CA LEU A 122 -5.78 5.50 2.17
C LEU A 122 -7.24 5.02 2.10
N LEU A 123 -8.17 5.96 2.04
CA LEU A 123 -9.61 5.67 1.91
C LEU A 123 -10.06 5.63 0.46
N GLY A 124 -9.30 6.24 -0.43
CA GLY A 124 -9.53 6.22 -1.86
C GLY A 124 -8.46 7.00 -2.61
N LEU A 125 -8.23 6.60 -3.85
CA LEU A 125 -7.38 7.30 -4.80
C LEU A 125 -8.08 7.29 -6.15
N LYS A 126 -8.16 8.46 -6.80
CA LYS A 126 -8.79 8.62 -8.10
C LYS A 126 -7.90 9.44 -9.00
N THR A 127 -7.75 9.01 -10.24
CA THR A 127 -7.00 9.73 -11.26
C THR A 127 -7.94 10.10 -12.41
N GLU A 128 -8.07 11.39 -12.69
CA GLU A 128 -8.90 11.90 -13.79
C GLU A 128 -8.10 12.90 -14.60
N ASN A 129 -7.79 12.58 -15.86
CA ASN A 129 -6.97 13.41 -16.73
C ASN A 129 -5.61 13.78 -16.10
N ASN A 130 -5.47 15.00 -15.59
CA ASN A 130 -4.27 15.49 -14.92
C ASN A 130 -4.47 15.72 -13.41
N ASP A 131 -5.61 15.31 -12.89
CA ASP A 131 -6.00 15.49 -11.50
C ASP A 131 -5.90 14.17 -10.73
N ILE A 132 -5.36 14.23 -9.54
CA ILE A 132 -5.17 13.09 -8.64
C ILE A 132 -5.82 13.45 -7.30
N HIS A 133 -6.86 12.72 -6.93
CA HIS A 133 -7.57 12.85 -5.66
C HIS A 133 -7.06 11.78 -4.69
N VAL A 134 -6.57 12.21 -3.55
CA VAL A 134 -6.05 11.33 -2.50
C VAL A 134 -6.88 11.52 -1.24
N ASN A 135 -7.73 10.56 -0.93
CA ASN A 135 -8.57 10.59 0.27
C ASN A 135 -7.93 9.78 1.40
N LEU A 136 -7.63 10.45 2.50
CA LEU A 136 -6.96 9.89 3.67
C LEU A 136 -7.89 9.85 4.87
N SER A 137 -7.55 9.00 5.85
CA SER A 137 -8.27 9.00 7.13
C SER A 137 -7.92 10.21 7.99
N GLU A 138 -8.76 10.50 8.97
CA GLU A 138 -8.61 11.63 9.90
C GLU A 138 -7.25 11.64 10.64
N ASN A 139 -6.63 10.49 10.85
CA ASN A 139 -5.30 10.40 11.44
C ASN A 139 -4.29 11.32 10.75
N PHE A 140 -4.44 11.55 9.44
CA PHE A 140 -3.56 12.43 8.67
C PHE A 140 -3.45 13.85 9.24
N THR A 141 -4.49 14.34 9.89
CA THR A 141 -4.55 15.71 10.44
C THR A 141 -4.02 15.81 11.86
N THR A 142 -3.69 14.69 12.51
CA THR A 142 -3.33 14.68 13.93
C THR A 142 -1.84 14.93 14.15
N GLY A 143 -1.52 15.60 15.27
CA GLY A 143 -0.17 15.78 15.81
C GLY A 143 0.81 16.53 14.90
N GLY A 144 1.96 16.87 15.49
CA GLY A 144 3.04 17.60 14.83
C GLY A 144 2.82 19.12 14.80
N GLY A 145 3.92 19.86 14.58
CA GLY A 145 3.88 21.31 14.31
C GLY A 145 3.91 21.58 12.80
N SER A 146 3.96 22.86 12.42
CA SER A 146 3.88 23.33 11.02
C SER A 146 4.88 22.62 10.09
N THR A 147 6.13 22.42 10.52
CA THR A 147 7.12 21.70 9.71
C THR A 147 6.72 20.26 9.41
N SER A 148 6.21 19.54 10.43
CA SER A 148 5.71 18.17 10.25
C SER A 148 4.50 18.12 9.30
N MET A 149 3.61 19.11 9.40
CA MET A 149 2.45 19.23 8.53
C MET A 149 2.84 19.48 7.08
N MET A 150 3.76 20.39 6.84
CA MET A 150 4.31 20.62 5.50
C MET A 150 5.05 19.38 4.97
N GLY A 151 5.80 18.68 5.82
CA GLY A 151 6.49 17.45 5.45
C GLY A 151 5.52 16.38 4.93
N ARG A 152 4.41 16.11 5.66
CA ARG A 152 3.41 15.12 5.23
C ARG A 152 2.69 15.51 3.95
N VAL A 153 2.36 16.79 3.78
CA VAL A 153 1.78 17.28 2.53
C VAL A 153 2.75 17.09 1.37
N GLY A 154 4.01 17.41 1.56
CA GLY A 154 5.06 17.18 0.56
C GLY A 154 5.20 15.71 0.18
N GLN A 155 5.21 14.81 1.17
CA GLN A 155 5.26 13.36 0.92
C GLN A 155 4.07 12.89 0.06
N VAL A 156 2.86 13.36 0.35
CA VAL A 156 1.64 13.04 -0.43
C VAL A 156 1.76 13.60 -1.84
N VAL A 157 2.04 14.89 -2.00
CA VAL A 157 2.11 15.56 -3.31
C VAL A 157 3.15 14.93 -4.22
N TYR A 158 4.36 14.67 -3.71
CA TYR A 158 5.44 14.12 -4.52
C TYR A 158 5.24 12.65 -4.86
N THR A 159 4.65 11.87 -3.96
CA THR A 159 4.31 10.48 -4.23
C THR A 159 3.14 10.38 -5.21
N ALA A 160 2.09 11.17 -5.06
CA ALA A 160 0.96 11.22 -5.99
C ALA A 160 1.41 11.57 -7.41
N THR A 161 2.34 12.52 -7.53
CA THR A 161 2.83 12.99 -8.83
C THR A 161 4.02 12.18 -9.38
N THR A 162 4.28 10.99 -8.85
CA THR A 162 5.43 10.17 -9.27
C THR A 162 5.39 9.79 -10.74
N LEU A 163 4.21 9.49 -11.29
CA LEU A 163 4.01 9.13 -12.70
C LEU A 163 3.85 10.36 -13.61
N ASN A 164 3.38 11.47 -13.06
CA ASN A 164 3.22 12.73 -13.77
C ASN A 164 3.58 13.92 -12.87
N PRO A 165 4.81 14.44 -12.93
CA PRO A 165 5.28 15.54 -12.07
C PRO A 165 4.51 16.86 -12.22
N LYS A 166 3.67 16.99 -13.27
CA LYS A 166 2.85 18.17 -13.55
C LYS A 166 1.38 18.00 -13.15
N ALA A 167 1.03 16.84 -12.57
CA ALA A 167 -0.35 16.60 -12.14
C ALA A 167 -0.75 17.53 -10.99
N ASN A 168 -2.05 17.80 -10.94
CA ASN A 168 -2.70 18.48 -9.83
C ASN A 168 -3.08 17.45 -8.76
N VAL A 169 -2.86 17.77 -7.51
CA VAL A 169 -3.18 16.89 -6.38
C VAL A 169 -4.23 17.55 -5.50
N TYR A 170 -5.29 16.83 -5.24
CA TYR A 170 -6.33 17.18 -4.29
C TYR A 170 -6.23 16.22 -3.10
N ILE A 171 -6.02 16.76 -1.91
CA ILE A 171 -5.97 15.98 -0.67
C ILE A 171 -7.33 16.12 0.01
N GLU A 172 -7.92 14.98 0.34
CA GLU A 172 -9.17 14.88 1.06
C GLU A 172 -8.95 14.13 2.37
N VAL A 173 -9.73 14.47 3.38
CA VAL A 173 -9.78 13.75 4.65
C VAL A 173 -11.21 13.33 4.93
N ASN A 174 -11.46 12.02 5.04
CA ASN A 174 -12.80 11.46 5.17
C ASN A 174 -13.76 11.97 4.07
N GLY A 175 -13.26 12.12 2.84
CA GLY A 175 -14.02 12.57 1.67
C GLY A 175 -14.32 14.06 1.63
N LYS A 176 -13.67 14.87 2.46
CA LYS A 176 -13.78 16.34 2.46
C LYS A 176 -12.45 16.96 2.05
N PRO A 177 -12.45 18.01 1.22
CA PRO A 177 -11.22 18.72 0.88
C PRO A 177 -10.47 19.17 2.14
N LEU A 178 -9.15 18.98 2.15
CA LEU A 178 -8.29 19.47 3.21
C LEU A 178 -8.00 20.96 2.99
N GLU A 179 -8.67 21.82 3.72
CA GLU A 179 -8.47 23.27 3.63
C GLU A 179 -7.46 23.79 4.67
N VAL A 180 -7.47 23.15 5.85
CA VAL A 180 -6.60 23.54 6.98
C VAL A 180 -6.01 22.28 7.59
N LEU A 181 -4.70 22.29 7.83
CA LEU A 181 -4.00 21.18 8.45
C LEU A 181 -3.51 21.58 9.85
N GLY A 182 -3.95 20.80 10.84
CA GLY A 182 -3.54 20.88 12.23
C GLY A 182 -4.10 22.06 13.02
N GLY A 183 -3.86 22.04 14.32
CA GLY A 183 -4.35 23.05 15.26
C GLY A 183 -3.71 24.44 15.11
N GLU A 184 -2.56 24.53 14.43
CA GLU A 184 -1.88 25.80 14.14
C GLU A 184 -2.41 26.47 12.86
N GLY A 185 -3.33 25.83 12.14
CA GLY A 185 -4.04 26.43 11.02
C GLY A 185 -3.19 26.62 9.76
N VAL A 186 -2.41 25.60 9.36
CA VAL A 186 -1.72 25.65 8.05
C VAL A 186 -2.77 25.54 6.95
N GLU A 187 -3.02 26.66 6.25
CA GLU A 187 -3.94 26.70 5.11
C GLU A 187 -3.34 25.96 3.92
N ILE A 188 -4.16 25.11 3.28
CA ILE A 188 -3.78 24.28 2.14
C ILE A 188 -4.58 24.73 0.91
N GLU A 189 -3.94 25.51 0.07
CA GLU A 189 -4.52 25.92 -1.22
C GLU A 189 -4.44 24.78 -2.23
N GLN A 190 -5.57 24.33 -2.74
CA GLN A 190 -5.68 23.25 -3.71
C GLN A 190 -6.19 23.76 -5.07
N PRO A 191 -5.79 23.14 -6.20
CA PRO A 191 -4.93 21.97 -6.30
C PRO A 191 -3.46 22.25 -5.94
N LEU A 192 -2.83 21.24 -5.34
CA LEU A 192 -1.41 21.26 -5.09
C LEU A 192 -0.64 20.70 -6.29
N THR A 193 0.45 21.35 -6.64
CA THR A 193 1.45 20.86 -7.59
C THR A 193 2.82 20.86 -6.92
N ARG A 194 3.82 20.16 -7.48
CA ARG A 194 5.19 20.26 -6.96
C ARG A 194 5.68 21.71 -6.93
N ALA A 195 5.33 22.51 -7.96
CA ALA A 195 5.72 23.91 -8.05
C ALA A 195 5.05 24.78 -6.97
N SER A 196 3.72 24.66 -6.79
CA SER A 196 3.01 25.38 -5.72
C SER A 196 3.48 24.97 -4.34
N PHE A 197 3.73 23.67 -4.14
CA PHE A 197 4.27 23.17 -2.87
C PHE A 197 5.64 23.79 -2.55
N GLN A 198 6.60 23.75 -3.48
CA GLN A 198 7.92 24.33 -3.27
C GLN A 198 7.89 25.82 -2.99
N LYS A 199 6.95 26.53 -3.63
CA LYS A 199 6.81 28.00 -3.46
C LYS A 199 6.16 28.37 -2.12
N ASN A 200 5.07 27.68 -1.75
CA ASN A 200 4.21 28.10 -0.66
C ASN A 200 4.53 27.35 0.67
N TYR A 201 5.11 26.16 0.58
CA TYR A 201 5.37 25.28 1.72
C TYR A 201 6.82 24.75 1.75
N PRO A 202 7.84 25.63 1.73
CA PRO A 202 9.23 25.17 1.72
C PRO A 202 9.58 24.46 3.02
N LEU A 203 10.18 23.28 2.90
CA LEU A 203 10.71 22.54 4.03
C LEU A 203 12.03 23.19 4.51
N LYS A 204 12.02 23.73 5.72
CA LYS A 204 13.16 24.41 6.35
C LYS A 204 13.61 23.63 7.59
#